data_39da1601bd3075fa91cc7d8be988788b
#
_entry.id   39da1601bd3075fa91cc7d8be988788b
#
_cell.length_a   1.000
_cell.length_b   1.000
_cell.length_c   1.000
_cell.angle_alpha   90.00
_cell.angle_beta   90.00
_cell.angle_gamma   90.00
#
_symmetry.space_group_name_H-M   'P 1'
#
loop_
_entity.id
_entity.type
_entity.pdbx_description
1 polymer ?
#
loop_
_entity_poly.entity_id
_entity_poly.type
_entity_poly.pdbx_seq_one_letter_code
_entity_poly.pdbx_strand_id
1 'polypeptide(L)'
;MKNLVVLAIIITLLNSCKDQKRYIPDLTEFQKELNSSFKDVTKSPLSKNDRLDFISLDFFDFDSSYVVKAVLTPYSNDSIFDMKTNTDRMHTYNKYGKIKFNLCETSIELNVYKDQELTNNQIDNDELFLPFYDNTNGITTYSGGRYIDLKVGKDSIIYI
;
A
#
# COMPACT_ATOMS: atom_id res chain seq x y z
N MET A 1 -50.85 -30.52 -14.90
CA MET A 1 -50.10 -29.60 -15.74
C MET A 1 -49.63 -28.35 -15.02
N LYS A 2 -50.45 -27.65 -14.22
CA LYS A 2 -50.03 -26.46 -13.44
C LYS A 2 -48.84 -26.72 -12.47
N ASN A 3 -48.84 -27.85 -11.77
CA ASN A 3 -47.78 -28.18 -10.81
C ASN A 3 -46.43 -28.54 -11.49
N LEU A 4 -46.48 -29.03 -12.73
CA LEU A 4 -45.26 -29.36 -13.50
C LEU A 4 -44.56 -28.08 -14.01
N VAL A 5 -45.34 -27.05 -14.37
CA VAL A 5 -44.84 -25.75 -14.81
C VAL A 5 -44.17 -25.00 -13.65
N VAL A 6 -44.79 -25.06 -12.46
CA VAL A 6 -44.22 -24.42 -11.24
C VAL A 6 -42.90 -25.10 -10.86
N LEU A 7 -42.80 -26.40 -10.94
CA LEU A 7 -41.55 -27.15 -10.65
C LEU A 7 -40.46 -26.80 -11.66
N ALA A 8 -40.77 -26.64 -12.95
CA ALA A 8 -39.81 -26.23 -13.98
C ALA A 8 -39.28 -24.81 -13.76
N ILE A 9 -40.11 -23.87 -13.29
CA ILE A 9 -39.71 -22.49 -12.98
C ILE A 9 -38.79 -22.45 -11.76
N ILE A 10 -39.01 -23.30 -10.75
CA ILE A 10 -38.14 -23.37 -9.56
C ILE A 10 -36.75 -23.90 -9.92
N ILE A 11 -36.67 -24.89 -10.81
CA ILE A 11 -35.38 -25.47 -11.24
C ILE A 11 -34.52 -24.48 -12.04
N THR A 12 -35.14 -23.56 -12.80
CA THR A 12 -34.40 -22.55 -13.56
C THR A 12 -33.82 -21.42 -12.71
N LEU A 13 -34.33 -21.22 -11.47
CA LEU A 13 -33.81 -20.20 -10.54
C LEU A 13 -32.57 -20.67 -9.76
N LEU A 14 -32.24 -21.95 -9.76
CA LEU A 14 -31.12 -22.52 -9.05
C LEU A 14 -29.79 -22.53 -9.84
N ASN A 15 -29.82 -22.15 -11.13
CA ASN A 15 -28.60 -22.14 -11.97
C ASN A 15 -27.93 -20.76 -12.07
N SER A 16 -28.20 -19.83 -11.15
CA SER A 16 -27.62 -18.47 -11.20
C SER A 16 -26.38 -18.30 -10.31
N CYS A 17 -25.64 -19.36 -10.00
CA CYS A 17 -24.25 -19.22 -9.58
C CYS A 17 -23.36 -19.25 -10.83
N LYS A 18 -23.34 -18.17 -11.59
CA LYS A 18 -22.22 -17.88 -12.47
C LYS A 18 -21.06 -17.52 -11.56
N ASP A 19 -20.00 -18.31 -11.58
CA ASP A 19 -18.67 -17.87 -11.14
C ASP A 19 -18.40 -16.54 -11.86
N GLN A 20 -18.63 -15.43 -11.16
CA GLN A 20 -18.13 -14.14 -11.63
C GLN A 20 -16.62 -14.27 -11.61
N LYS A 21 -16.02 -14.54 -12.77
CA LYS A 21 -14.60 -14.33 -12.96
C LYS A 21 -14.33 -12.91 -12.48
N ARG A 22 -13.70 -12.78 -11.29
CA ARG A 22 -13.31 -11.49 -10.74
C ARG A 22 -12.42 -10.84 -11.81
N TYR A 23 -12.90 -9.73 -12.38
CA TYR A 23 -12.08 -8.92 -13.29
C TYR A 23 -10.88 -8.43 -12.48
N ILE A 24 -9.69 -8.88 -12.85
CA ILE A 24 -8.42 -8.37 -12.31
C ILE A 24 -8.01 -7.27 -13.28
N PRO A 25 -8.08 -5.99 -12.88
CA PRO A 25 -7.64 -4.89 -13.74
C PRO A 25 -6.16 -5.06 -14.09
N ASP A 26 -5.72 -4.40 -15.14
CA ASP A 26 -4.32 -4.42 -15.55
C ASP A 26 -3.46 -3.80 -14.43
N LEU A 27 -2.78 -4.66 -13.70
CA LEU A 27 -1.98 -4.27 -12.52
C LEU A 27 -0.68 -3.62 -12.96
N THR A 28 -0.25 -2.59 -12.23
CA THR A 28 1.10 -2.03 -12.38
C THR A 28 2.15 -3.08 -12.02
N GLU A 29 3.39 -2.88 -12.46
CA GLU A 29 4.49 -3.81 -12.12
C GLU A 29 4.66 -3.93 -10.60
N PHE A 30 4.58 -2.82 -9.86
CA PHE A 30 4.59 -2.81 -8.40
C PHE A 30 3.50 -3.70 -7.78
N GLN A 31 2.26 -3.58 -8.27
CA GLN A 31 1.14 -4.39 -7.78
C GLN A 31 1.33 -5.88 -8.09
N LYS A 32 1.90 -6.21 -9.26
CA LYS A 32 2.24 -7.59 -9.64
C LYS A 32 3.33 -8.17 -8.74
N GLU A 33 4.38 -7.41 -8.48
CA GLU A 33 5.47 -7.81 -7.58
C GLU A 33 4.97 -8.02 -6.15
N LEU A 34 4.11 -7.11 -5.66
CA LEU A 34 3.52 -7.23 -4.33
C LEU A 34 2.63 -8.47 -4.22
N ASN A 35 1.75 -8.74 -5.19
CA ASN A 35 0.97 -9.97 -5.23
C ASN A 35 1.86 -11.23 -5.27
N SER A 36 2.96 -11.18 -6.01
CA SER A 36 3.92 -12.27 -6.09
C SER A 36 4.58 -12.54 -4.72
N SER A 37 4.98 -11.48 -4.01
CA SER A 37 5.58 -11.62 -2.68
C SER A 37 4.61 -12.18 -1.64
N PHE A 38 3.31 -11.86 -1.73
CA PHE A 38 2.28 -12.43 -0.87
C PHE A 38 2.01 -13.91 -1.14
N LYS A 39 2.29 -14.40 -2.35
CA LYS A 39 2.22 -15.82 -2.72
C LYS A 39 3.47 -16.60 -2.32
N ASP A 40 4.60 -15.95 -2.25
CA ASP A 40 5.89 -16.57 -1.96
C ASP A 40 5.95 -17.08 -0.52
N VAL A 41 6.29 -18.36 -0.36
CA VAL A 41 6.39 -19.03 0.96
C VAL A 41 7.39 -18.35 1.89
N THR A 42 8.44 -17.75 1.32
CA THR A 42 9.56 -17.18 2.09
C THR A 42 9.36 -15.72 2.45
N LYS A 43 8.45 -15.02 1.75
CA LYS A 43 8.25 -13.56 1.88
C LYS A 43 6.87 -13.20 2.43
N SER A 44 5.91 -14.10 2.25
CA SER A 44 4.50 -13.83 2.59
C SER A 44 4.28 -13.60 4.07
N PRO A 45 3.58 -12.51 4.45
CA PRO A 45 3.12 -12.31 5.83
C PRO A 45 1.90 -13.17 6.17
N LEU A 46 1.30 -13.85 5.18
CA LEU A 46 0.10 -14.65 5.36
C LEU A 46 0.40 -15.97 6.04
N SER A 47 -0.57 -16.47 6.83
CA SER A 47 -0.54 -17.84 7.29
C SER A 47 -0.53 -18.82 6.12
N LYS A 48 -0.12 -20.07 6.38
CA LYS A 48 -0.10 -21.12 5.34
C LYS A 48 -1.48 -21.29 4.69
N ASN A 49 -2.54 -21.29 5.48
CA ASN A 49 -3.90 -21.50 4.98
C ASN A 49 -4.38 -20.30 4.15
N ASP A 50 -4.20 -19.08 4.67
CA ASP A 50 -4.62 -17.87 3.96
C ASP A 50 -3.88 -17.70 2.62
N ARG A 51 -2.61 -18.15 2.58
CA ARG A 51 -1.82 -18.09 1.34
C ARG A 51 -2.32 -19.10 0.28
N LEU A 52 -2.85 -20.25 0.67
CA LEU A 52 -3.43 -21.21 -0.29
C LEU A 52 -4.66 -20.63 -0.98
N ASP A 53 -5.45 -19.85 -0.25
CA ASP A 53 -6.67 -19.22 -0.74
C ASP A 53 -6.42 -17.83 -1.33
N PHE A 54 -5.18 -17.33 -1.23
CA PHE A 54 -4.82 -15.99 -1.70
C PHE A 54 -4.85 -15.90 -3.23
N ILE A 55 -5.66 -15.01 -3.76
CA ILE A 55 -5.77 -14.73 -5.19
C ILE A 55 -4.95 -13.49 -5.54
N SER A 56 -5.29 -12.35 -4.92
CA SER A 56 -4.65 -11.06 -5.12
C SER A 56 -5.01 -10.11 -3.98
N LEU A 57 -4.19 -9.09 -3.77
CA LEU A 57 -4.56 -7.94 -2.95
C LEU A 57 -5.67 -7.14 -3.63
N ASP A 58 -6.47 -6.46 -2.84
CA ASP A 58 -7.53 -5.57 -3.30
C ASP A 58 -6.94 -4.16 -3.44
N PHE A 59 -6.50 -3.83 -4.65
CA PHE A 59 -5.92 -2.52 -4.94
C PHE A 59 -7.00 -1.54 -5.35
N PHE A 60 -6.80 -0.27 -5.02
CA PHE A 60 -7.53 0.82 -5.65
C PHE A 60 -7.16 0.92 -7.14
N ASP A 61 -8.11 1.39 -7.94
CA ASP A 61 -7.83 1.72 -9.33
C ASP A 61 -6.72 2.77 -9.43
N PHE A 62 -5.85 2.61 -10.43
CA PHE A 62 -4.79 3.58 -10.67
C PHE A 62 -5.38 4.91 -11.14
N ASP A 63 -5.05 5.98 -10.42
CA ASP A 63 -5.43 7.34 -10.77
C ASP A 63 -4.18 8.22 -10.88
N SER A 64 -3.84 8.61 -12.10
CA SER A 64 -2.66 9.43 -12.39
C SER A 64 -2.70 10.83 -11.78
N SER A 65 -3.87 11.30 -11.32
CA SER A 65 -3.99 12.59 -10.62
C SER A 65 -3.27 12.62 -9.27
N TYR A 66 -3.01 11.43 -8.71
CA TYR A 66 -2.23 11.26 -7.48
C TYR A 66 -0.72 11.09 -7.73
N VAL A 67 -0.28 11.00 -8.97
CA VAL A 67 1.15 11.00 -9.29
C VAL A 67 1.65 12.44 -9.28
N VAL A 68 2.32 12.82 -8.21
CA VAL A 68 2.74 14.20 -7.99
C VAL A 68 4.25 14.35 -7.92
N LYS A 69 4.73 15.51 -8.39
CA LYS A 69 6.12 15.93 -8.28
C LYS A 69 6.32 16.62 -6.94
N ALA A 70 7.19 16.06 -6.09
CA ALA A 70 7.54 16.59 -4.80
C ALA A 70 8.97 17.12 -4.75
N VAL A 71 9.22 18.14 -3.94
CA VAL A 71 10.54 18.67 -3.65
C VAL A 71 10.97 18.23 -2.26
N LEU A 72 12.07 17.50 -2.18
CA LEU A 72 12.71 17.08 -0.93
C LEU A 72 13.63 18.18 -0.42
N THR A 73 13.50 18.54 0.86
CA THR A 73 14.38 19.44 1.59
C THR A 73 14.90 18.72 2.84
N PRO A 74 16.14 18.25 2.85
CA PRO A 74 16.73 17.65 4.03
C PRO A 74 16.82 18.64 5.19
N TYR A 75 16.73 18.14 6.42
CA TYR A 75 17.02 18.93 7.62
C TYR A 75 18.53 19.00 7.86
N SER A 76 18.97 20.12 8.45
CA SER A 76 20.38 20.32 8.79
C SER A 76 20.81 19.61 10.07
N ASN A 77 19.85 19.20 10.90
CA ASN A 77 20.11 18.55 12.19
C ASN A 77 19.43 17.18 12.20
N ASP A 78 20.18 16.17 12.59
CA ASP A 78 19.66 14.84 12.83
C ASP A 78 18.80 14.83 14.11
N SER A 79 17.60 14.34 13.99
CA SER A 79 16.69 14.11 15.11
C SER A 79 16.28 12.64 15.12
N ILE A 80 16.90 11.88 16.01
CA ILE A 80 16.66 10.45 16.18
C ILE A 80 15.56 10.26 17.21
N PHE A 81 14.60 9.39 16.93
CA PHE A 81 13.50 9.04 17.84
C PHE A 81 12.95 7.65 17.56
N ASP A 82 12.32 7.09 18.58
CA ASP A 82 11.66 5.81 18.46
C ASP A 82 10.20 5.97 18.03
N MET A 83 9.82 5.30 16.96
CA MET A 83 8.45 5.26 16.46
C MET A 83 7.80 3.93 16.85
N LYS A 84 6.60 4.02 17.44
CA LYS A 84 5.79 2.83 17.72
C LYS A 84 5.33 2.22 16.41
N THR A 85 5.47 0.90 16.32
CA THR A 85 4.85 0.11 15.25
C THR A 85 3.47 -0.38 15.70
N ASN A 86 2.77 -1.10 14.84
CA ASN A 86 1.52 -1.80 15.17
C ASN A 86 1.74 -3.05 16.06
N THR A 87 2.98 -3.31 16.46
CA THR A 87 3.39 -4.34 17.41
C THR A 87 4.05 -3.70 18.62
N ASP A 88 4.46 -4.47 19.62
CA ASP A 88 5.23 -3.96 20.77
C ASP A 88 6.66 -3.55 20.41
N ARG A 89 7.06 -3.72 19.14
CA ARG A 89 8.39 -3.36 18.66
C ARG A 89 8.48 -1.85 18.42
N MET A 90 9.55 -1.26 18.89
CA MET A 90 9.94 0.12 18.58
C MET A 90 10.96 0.10 17.43
N HIS A 91 10.79 1.00 16.49
CA HIS A 91 11.74 1.24 15.42
C HIS A 91 12.36 2.62 15.57
N THR A 92 13.67 2.69 15.41
CA THR A 92 14.42 3.95 15.53
C THR A 92 14.56 4.60 14.16
N TYR A 93 14.07 5.83 14.06
CA TYR A 93 14.14 6.64 12.84
C TYR A 93 14.91 7.93 13.05
N ASN A 94 15.57 8.39 11.98
CA ASN A 94 16.05 9.74 11.86
C ASN A 94 15.05 10.59 11.06
N LYS A 95 14.66 11.75 11.57
CA LYS A 95 13.85 12.72 10.83
C LYS A 95 14.73 13.38 9.76
N TYR A 96 14.71 12.79 8.55
CA TYR A 96 15.63 13.12 7.47
C TYR A 96 15.33 14.47 6.82
N GLY A 97 14.07 14.82 6.63
CA GLY A 97 13.68 16.04 5.92
C GLY A 97 12.18 16.18 5.78
N LYS A 98 11.80 17.00 4.83
CA LYS A 98 10.42 17.21 4.41
C LYS A 98 10.29 17.18 2.90
N ILE A 99 9.14 16.72 2.42
CA ILE A 99 8.73 16.84 1.04
C ILE A 99 7.59 17.85 0.92
N LYS A 100 7.61 18.61 -0.16
CA LYS A 100 6.55 19.58 -0.49
C LYS A 100 6.04 19.31 -1.89
N PHE A 101 4.73 19.22 -2.05
CA PHE A 101 4.05 19.01 -3.32
C PHE A 101 2.68 19.66 -3.33
N ASN A 102 2.06 19.74 -4.51
CA ASN A 102 0.69 20.20 -4.67
C ASN A 102 -0.19 19.02 -5.09
N LEU A 103 -1.33 18.86 -4.43
CA LEU A 103 -2.35 17.91 -4.79
C LEU A 103 -3.69 18.65 -4.86
N CYS A 104 -4.35 18.64 -6.02
CA CYS A 104 -5.63 19.33 -6.24
C CYS A 104 -5.64 20.77 -5.68
N GLU A 105 -4.73 21.61 -6.13
CA GLU A 105 -4.59 23.03 -5.72
C GLU A 105 -4.16 23.25 -4.25
N THR A 106 -4.03 22.18 -3.46
CA THR A 106 -3.59 22.25 -2.06
C THR A 106 -2.10 21.98 -1.97
N SER A 107 -1.35 22.89 -1.32
CA SER A 107 0.06 22.64 -0.99
C SER A 107 0.17 21.80 0.26
N ILE A 108 0.84 20.67 0.13
CA ILE A 108 1.03 19.69 1.21
C ILE A 108 2.52 19.61 1.54
N GLU A 109 2.82 19.51 2.83
CA GLU A 109 4.17 19.30 3.35
C GLU A 109 4.13 18.13 4.34
N LEU A 110 4.97 17.11 4.11
CA LEU A 110 5.07 15.93 4.95
C LEU A 110 6.52 15.68 5.35
N ASN A 111 6.73 15.13 6.55
CA ASN A 111 8.06 14.71 6.98
C ASN A 111 8.41 13.34 6.38
N VAL A 112 9.69 13.16 6.07
CA VAL A 112 10.28 11.89 5.65
C VAL A 112 11.35 11.46 6.64
N TYR A 113 11.46 10.16 6.78
CA TYR A 113 12.27 9.52 7.81
C TYR A 113 13.22 8.50 7.20
N LYS A 114 14.39 8.32 7.82
CA LYS A 114 15.35 7.29 7.45
C LYS A 114 15.44 6.25 8.56
N ASP A 115 15.34 4.98 8.20
CA ASP A 115 15.46 3.88 9.16
C ASP A 115 16.92 3.73 9.60
N GLN A 116 17.14 3.81 10.91
CA GLN A 116 18.49 3.71 11.48
C GLN A 116 19.01 2.27 11.55
N GLU A 117 18.13 1.29 11.67
CA GLU A 117 18.53 -0.12 11.70
C GLU A 117 19.08 -0.54 10.33
N LEU A 118 18.45 -0.11 9.24
CA LEU A 118 18.92 -0.39 7.88
C LEU A 118 20.23 0.35 7.59
N THR A 119 20.36 1.59 8.03
CA THR A 119 21.58 2.39 7.86
C THR A 119 22.76 1.77 8.60
N ASN A 120 22.57 1.31 9.83
CA ASN A 120 23.63 0.71 10.66
C ASN A 120 24.10 -0.65 10.10
N ASN A 121 23.23 -1.37 9.40
CA ASN A 121 23.55 -2.66 8.78
C ASN A 121 24.26 -2.52 7.43
N GLN A 122 24.64 -1.31 6.99
CA GLN A 122 25.30 -1.01 5.71
C GLN A 122 24.49 -1.50 4.49
N ILE A 123 23.21 -1.70 4.65
CA ILE A 123 22.30 -1.89 3.52
C ILE A 123 22.20 -0.51 2.88
N ASP A 124 22.64 -0.44 1.61
CA ASP A 124 22.57 0.80 0.81
C ASP A 124 21.13 1.28 0.78
N ASN A 125 20.86 2.33 1.54
CA ASN A 125 19.51 2.70 1.88
C ASN A 125 19.24 4.11 1.38
N ASP A 126 19.05 4.21 0.07
CA ASP A 126 18.50 5.41 -0.57
C ASP A 126 16.98 5.50 -0.38
N GLU A 127 16.41 4.69 0.53
CA GLU A 127 14.98 4.67 0.81
C GLU A 127 14.63 5.56 1.99
N LEU A 128 13.59 6.36 1.83
CA LEU A 128 12.98 7.16 2.88
C LEU A 128 11.56 6.66 3.14
N PHE A 129 11.22 6.58 4.40
CA PHE A 129 9.88 6.25 4.89
C PHE A 129 9.03 7.53 4.96
N LEU A 130 7.91 7.54 4.24
CA LEU A 130 6.92 8.61 4.22
C LEU A 130 5.60 8.14 4.82
N PRO A 131 5.38 8.24 6.13
CA PRO A 131 4.08 7.95 6.73
C PRO A 131 3.12 9.12 6.56
N PHE A 132 1.83 8.81 6.36
CA PHE A 132 0.79 9.83 6.25
C PHE A 132 -0.57 9.32 6.70
N TYR A 133 -1.43 10.28 7.03
CA TYR A 133 -2.86 10.09 7.31
C TYR A 133 -3.68 10.97 6.37
N ASP A 134 -4.86 10.49 6.03
CA ASP A 134 -5.87 11.27 5.33
C ASP A 134 -7.28 10.90 5.78
N ASN A 135 -8.30 11.50 5.16
CA ASN A 135 -9.70 11.30 5.52
C ASN A 135 -10.23 9.89 5.23
N THR A 136 -9.47 9.04 4.57
CA THR A 136 -9.85 7.64 4.30
C THR A 136 -9.48 6.69 5.43
N ASN A 137 -8.59 7.11 6.35
CA ASN A 137 -8.13 6.29 7.46
C ASN A 137 -9.28 5.81 8.36
N GLY A 138 -9.39 4.50 8.54
CA GLY A 138 -10.45 3.87 9.32
C GLY A 138 -11.82 3.80 8.63
N ILE A 139 -11.93 4.27 7.37
CA ILE A 139 -13.14 4.18 6.55
C ILE A 139 -12.92 3.20 5.40
N THR A 140 -12.04 3.54 4.47
CA THR A 140 -11.68 2.71 3.30
C THR A 140 -10.24 2.25 3.30
N THR A 141 -9.40 2.80 4.19
CA THR A 141 -8.02 2.40 4.40
C THR A 141 -7.75 2.07 5.86
N TYR A 142 -6.58 1.48 6.12
CA TYR A 142 -6.18 1.09 7.48
C TYR A 142 -6.16 2.29 8.44
N SER A 143 -6.74 2.11 9.61
CA SER A 143 -6.88 3.19 10.62
C SER A 143 -5.54 3.67 11.19
N GLY A 144 -4.51 2.84 11.19
CA GLY A 144 -3.17 3.16 11.69
C GLY A 144 -2.31 4.03 10.76
N GLY A 145 -2.85 4.45 9.61
CA GLY A 145 -2.12 5.22 8.61
C GLY A 145 -1.60 4.37 7.45
N ARG A 146 -0.98 5.05 6.51
CA ARG A 146 -0.32 4.46 5.34
C ARG A 146 1.09 5.02 5.21
N TYR A 147 1.89 4.42 4.38
CA TYR A 147 3.22 4.91 4.08
C TYR A 147 3.62 4.62 2.63
N ILE A 148 4.63 5.33 2.19
CA ILE A 148 5.28 5.13 0.91
C ILE A 148 6.78 5.03 1.19
N ASP A 149 7.43 4.02 0.63
CA ASP A 149 8.88 3.92 0.59
C ASP A 149 9.37 4.68 -0.65
N LEU A 150 10.11 5.77 -0.41
CA LEU A 150 10.58 6.67 -1.44
C LEU A 150 12.05 6.35 -1.76
N LYS A 151 12.37 6.12 -3.02
CA LYS A 151 13.75 6.05 -3.47
C LYS A 151 14.28 7.44 -3.76
N VAL A 152 15.34 7.81 -3.06
CA VAL A 152 15.99 9.11 -3.23
C VAL A 152 17.04 9.01 -4.31
N GLY A 153 16.83 9.72 -5.41
CA GLY A 153 17.84 9.92 -6.44
C GLY A 153 18.83 11.04 -6.03
N LYS A 154 19.74 11.36 -6.95
CA LYS A 154 20.68 12.48 -6.75
C LYS A 154 20.01 13.86 -6.80
N ASP A 155 18.79 13.91 -7.28
CA ASP A 155 18.01 15.15 -7.43
C ASP A 155 17.09 15.34 -6.24
N SER A 156 16.85 16.61 -5.86
CA SER A 156 15.88 16.97 -4.81
C SER A 156 14.42 16.80 -5.26
N ILE A 157 14.18 16.21 -6.43
CA ILE A 157 12.86 16.01 -7.01
C ILE A 157 12.52 14.53 -6.93
N ILE A 158 11.37 14.24 -6.35
CA ILE A 158 10.83 12.89 -6.20
C ILE A 158 9.44 12.86 -6.82
N TYR A 159 9.08 11.77 -7.48
CA TYR A 159 7.71 11.49 -7.88
C TYR A 159 7.08 10.54 -6.85
N ILE A 160 5.87 10.88 -6.43
CA ILE A 160 5.11 10.14 -5.41
C ILE A 160 3.84 9.64 -6.08
#